data_b6550eaefff13f6ab0f4f7e8f6b90956
#
_entry.id   b6550eaefff13f6ab0f4f7e8f6b90956
#
_cell.length_a   1.000
_cell.length_b   1.000
_cell.length_c   1.000
_cell.angle_alpha   90.00
_cell.angle_beta   90.00
_cell.angle_gamma   90.00
#
_symmetry.space_group_name_H-M   'P 1'
#
loop_
_entity.id
_entity.type
_entity.pdbx_description
1 polymer ?
#
loop_
_entity_poly.entity_id
_entity_poly.type
_entity_poly.pdbx_seq_one_letter_code
_entity_poly.pdbx_strand_id
1 'polypeptide(L)'
;MARKIVITSGKGGVGKTTLAANLSAQISKRGQRVILCDADFGLNNVDVAAGVEQLVTYDIVDVIEGRCRAKQALVKHPNFPNLYLLTSRHSTPERYVSPQSVKIVLDTLSPQFDYIFIDCPAGIEEGFHRAVATADEAIVVTTPNLSALRDADRVLTVLKSYQLENLSVVLNMVRGDLLLSGDCLAPQEVVELLKTPLLGILPEEYSILKSDLSRPHPAVKLLTANFLTGKRKLYDVTRKYSGVVGGIRRMLKRSL
;
A
#
# COMPACT_ATOMS: atom_id res chain seq x y z
N MET A 1 -7.47 14.42 14.22
CA MET A 1 -6.71 14.51 12.94
C MET A 1 -6.66 13.13 12.31
N ALA A 2 -6.57 13.05 10.97
CA ALA A 2 -6.45 11.78 10.29
C ALA A 2 -5.15 11.05 10.68
N ARG A 3 -5.19 9.71 10.78
CA ARG A 3 -3.97 8.89 10.80
C ARG A 3 -3.35 8.90 9.41
N LYS A 4 -2.07 9.24 9.31
CA LYS A 4 -1.32 9.29 8.05
C LYS A 4 -0.40 8.08 7.95
N ILE A 5 -0.65 7.21 6.97
CA ILE A 5 0.04 5.94 6.80
C ILE A 5 0.76 5.92 5.47
N VAL A 6 2.09 5.84 5.49
CA VAL A 6 2.87 5.63 4.27
C VAL A 6 2.92 4.14 3.92
N ILE A 7 2.64 3.82 2.65
CA ILE A 7 2.80 2.48 2.10
C ILE A 7 4.03 2.48 1.20
N THR A 8 5.06 1.77 1.59
CA THR A 8 6.38 1.79 0.95
C THR A 8 6.94 0.38 0.71
N SER A 9 8.05 0.29 -0.01
CA SER A 9 8.78 -0.96 -0.26
C SER A 9 10.22 -0.70 -0.66
N GLY A 10 11.09 -1.68 -0.44
CA GLY A 10 12.47 -1.61 -0.90
C GLY A 10 12.63 -1.83 -2.42
N LYS A 11 11.62 -2.39 -3.10
CA LYS A 11 11.68 -2.75 -4.52
C LYS A 11 10.40 -2.37 -5.26
N GLY A 12 10.54 -2.00 -6.54
CA GLY A 12 9.40 -1.78 -7.45
C GLY A 12 8.65 -3.09 -7.76
N GLY A 13 7.36 -2.97 -8.13
CA GLY A 13 6.55 -4.11 -8.57
C GLY A 13 6.03 -5.04 -7.48
N VAL A 14 6.29 -4.79 -6.20
CA VAL A 14 5.80 -5.66 -5.09
C VAL A 14 4.32 -5.43 -4.72
N GLY A 15 3.63 -4.48 -5.36
CA GLY A 15 2.19 -4.25 -5.22
C GLY A 15 1.79 -3.19 -4.19
N LYS A 16 2.63 -2.17 -3.91
CA LYS A 16 2.31 -1.04 -3.03
C LYS A 16 1.01 -0.34 -3.39
N THR A 17 0.94 0.21 -4.61
CA THR A 17 -0.22 0.96 -5.13
C THR A 17 -1.49 0.11 -5.12
N THR A 18 -1.40 -1.16 -5.53
CA THR A 18 -2.51 -2.12 -5.45
C THR A 18 -3.01 -2.31 -4.02
N LEU A 19 -2.09 -2.46 -3.06
CA LEU A 19 -2.43 -2.57 -1.65
C LEU A 19 -3.08 -1.28 -1.14
N ALA A 20 -2.48 -0.13 -1.45
CA ALA A 20 -2.96 1.19 -1.03
C ALA A 20 -4.40 1.44 -1.51
N ALA A 21 -4.68 1.19 -2.80
CA ALA A 21 -6.01 1.32 -3.37
C ALA A 21 -7.02 0.36 -2.72
N ASN A 22 -6.67 -0.92 -2.57
CA ASN A 22 -7.54 -1.91 -1.94
C ASN A 22 -7.84 -1.57 -0.47
N LEU A 23 -6.83 -1.24 0.33
CA LEU A 23 -6.99 -0.92 1.74
C LEU A 23 -7.85 0.33 1.91
N SER A 24 -7.58 1.39 1.16
CA SER A 24 -8.35 2.64 1.15
C SER A 24 -9.81 2.41 0.79
N ALA A 25 -10.09 1.65 -0.27
CA ALA A 25 -11.45 1.32 -0.69
C ALA A 25 -12.21 0.49 0.37
N GLN A 26 -11.55 -0.50 0.99
CA GLN A 26 -12.21 -1.34 1.99
C GLN A 26 -12.46 -0.62 3.32
N ILE A 27 -11.63 0.33 3.69
CA ILE A 27 -11.83 1.18 4.88
C ILE A 27 -12.95 2.19 4.60
N SER A 28 -12.98 2.80 3.42
CA SER A 28 -14.03 3.75 3.03
C SER A 28 -15.43 3.09 3.00
N LYS A 29 -15.53 1.81 2.57
CA LYS A 29 -16.77 1.03 2.64
C LYS A 29 -17.31 0.83 4.06
N ARG A 30 -16.46 0.96 5.07
CA ARG A 30 -16.84 0.86 6.49
C ARG A 30 -17.22 2.21 7.11
N GLY A 31 -17.49 3.21 6.26
CA GLY A 31 -17.94 4.53 6.68
C GLY A 31 -16.83 5.52 7.02
N GLN A 32 -15.57 5.11 6.99
CA GLN A 32 -14.43 5.98 7.26
C GLN A 32 -14.14 6.89 6.07
N ARG A 33 -13.81 8.14 6.32
CA ARG A 33 -13.39 9.09 5.28
C ARG A 33 -11.89 8.93 5.02
N VAL A 34 -11.54 8.56 3.80
CA VAL A 34 -10.18 8.17 3.42
C VAL A 34 -9.67 9.04 2.27
N ILE A 35 -8.44 9.51 2.37
CA ILE A 35 -7.65 10.00 1.24
C ILE A 35 -6.63 8.91 0.86
N LEU A 36 -6.52 8.63 -0.43
CA LEU A 36 -5.39 7.95 -1.05
C LEU A 36 -4.57 8.99 -1.79
N CYS A 37 -3.38 9.29 -1.29
CA CYS A 37 -2.46 10.27 -1.84
C CYS A 37 -1.34 9.56 -2.63
N ASP A 38 -1.11 10.00 -3.86
CA ASP A 38 0.06 9.61 -4.63
C ASP A 38 1.24 10.51 -4.27
N ALA A 39 2.31 9.92 -3.75
CA ALA A 39 3.57 10.58 -3.46
C ALA A 39 4.70 10.13 -4.39
N ASP A 40 4.39 9.31 -5.41
CA ASP A 40 5.31 8.96 -6.51
C ASP A 40 5.14 9.97 -7.65
N PHE A 41 5.78 11.11 -7.50
CA PHE A 41 5.69 12.22 -8.47
C PHE A 41 6.30 11.88 -9.85
N GLY A 42 7.00 10.76 -9.97
CA GLY A 42 7.63 10.32 -11.23
C GLY A 42 6.77 9.38 -12.07
N LEU A 43 6.02 8.47 -11.44
CA LEU A 43 5.32 7.40 -12.15
C LEU A 43 3.79 7.48 -12.10
N ASN A 44 3.22 8.19 -11.13
CA ASN A 44 1.79 8.48 -11.01
C ASN A 44 0.87 7.29 -11.38
N ASN A 45 0.60 6.42 -10.42
CA ASN A 45 -0.14 5.17 -10.67
C ASN A 45 -1.43 5.04 -9.87
N VAL A 46 -1.68 5.95 -8.91
CA VAL A 46 -2.83 5.85 -7.99
C VAL A 46 -4.16 6.07 -8.71
N ASP A 47 -4.23 7.02 -9.63
CA ASP A 47 -5.42 7.33 -10.42
C ASP A 47 -5.83 6.15 -11.32
N VAL A 48 -4.85 5.51 -11.99
CA VAL A 48 -5.05 4.30 -12.80
C VAL A 48 -5.47 3.12 -11.92
N ALA A 49 -4.78 2.90 -10.79
CA ALA A 49 -5.10 1.80 -9.87
C ALA A 49 -6.50 1.92 -9.25
N ALA A 50 -7.00 3.14 -9.13
CA ALA A 50 -8.34 3.43 -8.63
C ALA A 50 -9.38 3.65 -9.75
N GLY A 51 -8.98 3.73 -11.03
CA GLY A 51 -9.87 3.92 -12.19
C GLY A 51 -10.53 5.30 -12.21
N VAL A 52 -9.78 6.35 -11.88
CA VAL A 52 -10.28 7.75 -11.82
C VAL A 52 -9.45 8.73 -12.64
N GLU A 53 -8.57 8.25 -13.49
CA GLU A 53 -7.62 9.06 -14.27
C GLU A 53 -8.31 10.17 -15.10
N GLN A 54 -9.52 9.91 -15.59
CA GLN A 54 -10.30 10.87 -16.38
C GLN A 54 -11.00 11.95 -15.53
N LEU A 55 -11.05 11.78 -14.21
CA LEU A 55 -11.72 12.69 -13.28
C LEU A 55 -10.78 13.72 -12.66
N VAL A 56 -9.46 13.57 -12.87
CA VAL A 56 -8.43 14.43 -12.29
C VAL A 56 -8.40 15.77 -13.01
N THR A 57 -8.73 16.85 -12.29
CA THR A 57 -8.64 18.24 -12.79
C THR A 57 -7.41 18.95 -12.24
N TYR A 58 -7.21 18.88 -10.94
CA TYR A 58 -6.07 19.42 -10.20
C TYR A 58 -5.37 18.31 -9.44
N ASP A 59 -4.11 18.53 -9.13
CA ASP A 59 -3.27 17.59 -8.37
C ASP A 59 -2.60 18.26 -7.15
N ILE A 60 -1.79 17.52 -6.42
CA ILE A 60 -1.11 18.04 -5.23
C ILE A 60 -0.12 19.16 -5.58
N VAL A 61 0.47 19.14 -6.78
CA VAL A 61 1.41 20.17 -7.22
C VAL A 61 0.69 21.48 -7.49
N ASP A 62 -0.53 21.43 -8.08
CA ASP A 62 -1.39 22.60 -8.25
C ASP A 62 -1.70 23.29 -6.91
N VAL A 63 -1.89 22.49 -5.85
CA VAL A 63 -2.10 23.03 -4.49
C VAL A 63 -0.82 23.68 -3.95
N ILE A 64 0.32 23.01 -4.09
CA ILE A 64 1.63 23.51 -3.62
C ILE A 64 2.01 24.82 -4.30
N GLU A 65 1.72 24.93 -5.60
CA GLU A 65 1.98 26.15 -6.39
C GLU A 65 0.88 27.24 -6.24
N GLY A 66 -0.14 26.99 -5.44
CA GLY A 66 -1.22 27.95 -5.17
C GLY A 66 -2.23 28.13 -6.30
N ARG A 67 -2.25 27.24 -7.32
CA ARG A 67 -3.20 27.28 -8.44
C ARG A 67 -4.63 26.89 -8.02
N CYS A 68 -4.74 26.09 -6.97
CA CYS A 68 -6.04 25.71 -6.41
C CYS A 68 -5.96 25.47 -4.90
N ARG A 69 -7.12 25.35 -4.24
CA ARG A 69 -7.20 24.97 -2.82
C ARG A 69 -7.11 23.45 -2.69
N ALA A 70 -6.57 22.93 -1.58
CA ALA A 70 -6.38 21.52 -1.35
C ALA A 70 -7.65 20.66 -1.59
N LYS A 71 -8.84 21.17 -1.21
CA LYS A 71 -10.12 20.49 -1.47
C LYS A 71 -10.48 20.37 -2.94
N GLN A 72 -10.04 21.28 -3.79
CA GLN A 72 -10.33 21.26 -5.23
C GLN A 72 -9.48 20.22 -5.98
N ALA A 73 -8.33 19.84 -5.43
CA ALA A 73 -7.48 18.79 -5.95
C ALA A 73 -7.95 17.37 -5.54
N LEU A 74 -8.94 17.27 -4.64
CA LEU A 74 -9.48 15.96 -4.25
C LEU A 74 -10.45 15.43 -5.30
N VAL A 75 -10.15 14.26 -5.85
CA VAL A 75 -11.05 13.50 -6.72
C VAL A 75 -11.87 12.54 -5.88
N LYS A 76 -13.19 12.72 -5.83
CA LYS A 76 -14.09 11.78 -5.15
C LYS A 76 -14.28 10.55 -6.01
N HIS A 77 -14.05 9.36 -5.44
CA HIS A 77 -14.21 8.11 -6.17
C HIS A 77 -15.70 7.82 -6.48
N PRO A 78 -16.09 7.49 -7.74
CA PRO A 78 -17.49 7.36 -8.13
C PRO A 78 -18.23 6.24 -7.38
N ASN A 79 -17.56 5.12 -7.12
CA ASN A 79 -18.16 3.93 -6.50
C ASN A 79 -17.92 3.82 -4.99
N PHE A 80 -17.11 4.71 -4.40
CA PHE A 80 -16.76 4.71 -2.97
C PHE A 80 -16.93 6.10 -2.38
N PRO A 81 -18.11 6.45 -1.87
CA PRO A 81 -18.48 7.84 -1.53
C PRO A 81 -17.60 8.48 -0.44
N ASN A 82 -16.89 7.67 0.35
CA ASN A 82 -15.97 8.14 1.39
C ASN A 82 -14.48 8.02 0.99
N LEU A 83 -14.18 7.62 -0.25
CA LEU A 83 -12.83 7.57 -0.78
C LEU A 83 -12.56 8.78 -1.65
N TYR A 84 -11.48 9.46 -1.36
CA TYR A 84 -10.96 10.60 -2.11
C TYR A 84 -9.52 10.30 -2.54
N LEU A 85 -9.15 10.78 -3.70
CA LEU A 85 -7.80 10.65 -4.22
C LEU A 85 -7.16 12.03 -4.33
N LEU A 86 -5.89 12.11 -3.96
CA LEU A 86 -5.03 13.26 -4.19
C LEU A 86 -3.87 12.77 -5.06
N THR A 87 -3.95 13.06 -6.33
CA THR A 87 -3.01 12.55 -7.34
C THR A 87 -1.79 13.46 -7.48
N SER A 88 -0.75 12.94 -8.12
CA SER A 88 0.38 13.72 -8.60
C SER A 88 0.45 13.60 -10.13
N ARG A 89 0.73 14.68 -10.85
CA ARG A 89 0.88 14.66 -12.32
C ARG A 89 2.35 14.80 -12.74
N HIS A 90 2.65 14.29 -13.94
CA HIS A 90 4.00 14.29 -14.52
C HIS A 90 4.57 15.65 -14.92
N SER A 91 3.84 16.76 -14.74
CA SER A 91 4.20 18.06 -15.33
C SER A 91 5.27 18.85 -14.57
N THR A 92 5.54 18.49 -13.31
CA THR A 92 6.53 19.23 -12.50
C THR A 92 7.66 18.29 -12.06
N PRO A 93 8.93 18.68 -12.30
CA PRO A 93 10.07 17.90 -11.80
C PRO A 93 10.01 17.74 -10.29
N GLU A 94 10.19 16.51 -9.78
CA GLU A 94 10.13 16.15 -8.35
C GLU A 94 10.95 17.07 -7.44
N ARG A 95 12.08 17.58 -7.94
CA ARG A 95 13.02 18.45 -7.20
C ARG A 95 12.39 19.75 -6.66
N TYR A 96 11.22 20.14 -7.16
CA TYR A 96 10.51 21.34 -6.70
C TYR A 96 9.48 21.06 -5.61
N VAL A 97 9.25 19.79 -5.27
CA VAL A 97 8.28 19.39 -4.25
C VAL A 97 9.01 19.02 -2.96
N SER A 98 8.97 19.91 -1.97
CA SER A 98 9.60 19.67 -0.68
C SER A 98 8.73 18.77 0.23
N PRO A 99 9.34 18.02 1.19
CA PRO A 99 8.59 17.28 2.21
C PRO A 99 7.64 18.18 3.00
N GLN A 100 8.07 19.41 3.29
CA GLN A 100 7.28 20.37 4.06
C GLN A 100 6.03 20.84 3.30
N SER A 101 6.12 21.09 1.98
CA SER A 101 4.94 21.48 1.19
C SER A 101 3.90 20.36 1.12
N VAL A 102 4.32 19.11 0.92
CA VAL A 102 3.42 17.95 0.96
C VAL A 102 2.75 17.83 2.34
N LYS A 103 3.54 17.96 3.41
CA LYS A 103 3.02 17.91 4.79
C LYS A 103 1.94 18.96 5.04
N ILE A 104 2.17 20.21 4.62
CA ILE A 104 1.19 21.30 4.78
C ILE A 104 -0.14 20.97 4.07
N VAL A 105 -0.07 20.44 2.86
CA VAL A 105 -1.28 20.05 2.12
C VAL A 105 -2.06 18.96 2.85
N LEU A 106 -1.37 17.89 3.30
CA LEU A 106 -2.00 16.78 4.01
C LEU A 106 -2.54 17.22 5.39
N ASP A 107 -1.82 18.06 6.11
CA ASP A 107 -2.26 18.59 7.40
C ASP A 107 -3.49 19.49 7.25
N THR A 108 -3.60 20.28 6.17
CA THR A 108 -4.79 21.09 5.84
C THR A 108 -6.04 20.23 5.60
N LEU A 109 -5.87 19.04 5.01
CA LEU A 109 -6.97 18.11 4.73
C LEU A 109 -7.32 17.24 5.94
N SER A 110 -6.34 16.92 6.78
CA SER A 110 -6.42 15.99 7.90
C SER A 110 -7.64 16.15 8.82
N PRO A 111 -8.13 17.36 9.17
CA PRO A 111 -9.29 17.49 10.07
C PRO A 111 -10.60 16.93 9.53
N GLN A 112 -10.70 16.66 8.24
CA GLN A 112 -11.94 16.22 7.59
C GLN A 112 -11.93 14.72 7.24
N PHE A 113 -10.85 14.01 7.54
CA PHE A 113 -10.66 12.61 7.21
C PHE A 113 -10.24 11.78 8.41
N ASP A 114 -10.49 10.46 8.35
CA ASP A 114 -10.09 9.51 9.38
C ASP A 114 -8.71 8.92 9.05
N TYR A 115 -8.44 8.70 7.75
CA TYR A 115 -7.19 8.11 7.26
C TYR A 115 -6.69 8.83 6.02
N ILE A 116 -5.36 8.96 5.92
CA ILE A 116 -4.64 9.37 4.72
C ILE A 116 -3.59 8.30 4.42
N PHE A 117 -3.82 7.51 3.38
CA PHE A 117 -2.81 6.58 2.86
C PHE A 117 -1.94 7.30 1.83
N ILE A 118 -0.63 7.13 1.95
CA ILE A 118 0.37 7.79 1.11
C ILE A 118 1.09 6.69 0.34
N ASP A 119 0.80 6.56 -0.96
CA ASP A 119 1.53 5.65 -1.84
C ASP A 119 2.89 6.24 -2.16
N CYS A 120 3.94 5.58 -1.73
CA CYS A 120 5.30 6.06 -1.73
C CYS A 120 6.10 5.42 -2.89
N PRO A 121 7.02 6.10 -3.56
CA PRO A 121 7.93 5.46 -4.49
C PRO A 121 8.71 4.31 -3.83
N ALA A 122 9.24 3.39 -4.65
CA ALA A 122 10.06 2.29 -4.16
C ALA A 122 11.48 2.77 -3.82
N GLY A 123 12.14 2.06 -2.91
CA GLY A 123 13.52 2.37 -2.50
C GLY A 123 13.60 3.34 -1.33
N ILE A 124 14.74 3.97 -1.18
CA ILE A 124 15.07 4.88 -0.06
C ILE A 124 15.61 6.23 -0.58
N GLU A 125 15.25 6.59 -1.81
CA GLU A 125 15.68 7.82 -2.47
C GLU A 125 14.87 9.03 -1.95
N GLU A 126 15.11 10.21 -2.53
CA GLU A 126 14.51 11.48 -2.10
C GLU A 126 12.97 11.44 -2.00
N GLY A 127 12.30 10.79 -2.97
CA GLY A 127 10.84 10.64 -2.97
C GLY A 127 10.32 9.84 -1.76
N PHE A 128 11.07 8.81 -1.34
CA PHE A 128 10.77 8.06 -0.12
C PHE A 128 10.83 8.97 1.12
N HIS A 129 11.90 9.73 1.28
CA HIS A 129 12.08 10.64 2.41
C HIS A 129 10.98 11.70 2.46
N ARG A 130 10.55 12.20 1.30
CA ARG A 130 9.45 13.16 1.14
C ARG A 130 8.12 12.59 1.64
N ALA A 131 7.79 11.35 1.26
CA ALA A 131 6.56 10.69 1.68
C ALA A 131 6.58 10.36 3.17
N VAL A 132 7.66 9.75 3.66
CA VAL A 132 7.78 9.30 5.06
C VAL A 132 7.74 10.47 6.05
N ALA A 133 8.34 11.61 5.72
CA ALA A 133 8.34 12.79 6.59
C ALA A 133 6.94 13.35 6.88
N THR A 134 5.93 12.94 6.14
CA THR A 134 4.53 13.37 6.32
C THR A 134 3.67 12.38 7.07
N ALA A 135 4.18 11.17 7.35
CA ALA A 135 3.42 10.05 7.88
C ALA A 135 3.60 9.89 9.41
N ASP A 136 2.60 9.30 10.04
CA ASP A 136 2.63 8.91 11.46
C ASP A 136 2.97 7.41 11.60
N GLU A 137 2.63 6.60 10.58
CA GLU A 137 2.80 5.14 10.57
C GLU A 137 3.32 4.67 9.20
N ALA A 138 3.90 3.46 9.15
CA ALA A 138 4.31 2.87 7.89
C ALA A 138 3.92 1.39 7.73
N ILE A 139 3.55 1.03 6.49
CA ILE A 139 3.36 -0.34 6.04
C ILE A 139 4.40 -0.62 4.95
N VAL A 140 5.32 -1.55 5.22
CA VAL A 140 6.31 -2.01 4.24
C VAL A 140 5.76 -3.21 3.48
N VAL A 141 5.65 -3.09 2.16
CA VAL A 141 5.21 -4.19 1.30
C VAL A 141 6.42 -4.92 0.74
N THR A 142 6.44 -6.24 0.90
CA THR A 142 7.51 -7.09 0.36
C THR A 142 6.95 -8.41 -0.15
N THR A 143 7.79 -9.21 -0.82
CA THR A 143 7.48 -10.57 -1.27
C THR A 143 8.38 -11.58 -0.54
N PRO A 144 8.05 -12.89 -0.50
CA PRO A 144 8.85 -13.90 0.19
C PRO A 144 10.17 -14.26 -0.52
N ASN A 145 10.67 -13.38 -1.37
CA ASN A 145 11.94 -13.52 -2.06
C ASN A 145 13.07 -12.90 -1.23
N LEU A 146 14.19 -13.58 -1.06
CA LEU A 146 15.32 -13.14 -0.24
C LEU A 146 15.85 -11.74 -0.63
N SER A 147 15.91 -11.42 -1.93
CA SER A 147 16.35 -10.10 -2.37
C SER A 147 15.35 -9.00 -1.95
N ALA A 148 14.04 -9.26 -2.09
CA ALA A 148 13.01 -8.31 -1.68
C ALA A 148 12.98 -8.12 -0.16
N LEU A 149 13.23 -9.19 0.62
CA LEU A 149 13.32 -9.11 2.07
C LEU A 149 14.54 -8.32 2.53
N ARG A 150 15.70 -8.48 1.87
CA ARG A 150 16.89 -7.65 2.13
C ARG A 150 16.62 -6.17 1.89
N ASP A 151 15.92 -5.85 0.79
CA ASP A 151 15.57 -4.47 0.47
C ASP A 151 14.53 -3.92 1.46
N ALA A 152 13.57 -4.75 1.90
CA ALA A 152 12.61 -4.39 2.95
C ALA A 152 13.28 -4.13 4.31
N ASP A 153 14.28 -4.92 4.68
CA ASP A 153 15.05 -4.71 5.92
C ASP A 153 15.80 -3.36 5.91
N ARG A 154 16.38 -2.98 4.76
CA ARG A 154 16.99 -1.65 4.58
C ARG A 154 15.97 -0.53 4.77
N VAL A 155 14.79 -0.65 4.15
CA VAL A 155 13.69 0.32 4.32
C VAL A 155 13.28 0.41 5.78
N LEU A 156 13.05 -0.73 6.47
CA LEU A 156 12.69 -0.77 7.88
C LEU A 156 13.76 -0.13 8.77
N THR A 157 15.03 -0.34 8.45
CA THR A 157 16.14 0.30 9.16
C THR A 157 16.10 1.83 9.05
N VAL A 158 15.83 2.36 7.84
CA VAL A 158 15.68 3.80 7.64
C VAL A 158 14.42 4.32 8.34
N LEU A 159 13.28 3.63 8.25
CA LEU A 159 12.02 4.03 8.88
C LEU A 159 12.14 4.15 10.42
N LYS A 160 12.96 3.32 11.06
CA LYS A 160 13.21 3.42 12.51
C LYS A 160 13.81 4.76 12.94
N SER A 161 14.52 5.47 12.04
CA SER A 161 15.06 6.81 12.33
C SER A 161 14.01 7.91 12.33
N TYR A 162 12.80 7.66 11.75
CA TYR A 162 11.71 8.63 11.67
C TYR A 162 10.78 8.66 12.88
N GLN A 163 11.01 7.80 13.87
CA GLN A 163 10.20 7.74 15.11
C GLN A 163 8.70 7.57 14.84
N LEU A 164 8.35 6.77 13.82
CA LEU A 164 6.95 6.50 13.49
C LEU A 164 6.28 5.69 14.61
N GLU A 165 5.00 5.97 14.85
CA GLU A 165 4.22 5.32 15.92
C GLU A 165 4.09 3.81 15.73
N ASN A 166 3.88 3.38 14.45
CA ASN A 166 3.68 1.99 14.10
C ASN A 166 4.40 1.61 12.81
N LEU A 167 5.14 0.50 12.86
CA LEU A 167 5.72 -0.16 11.69
C LEU A 167 5.13 -1.55 11.54
N SER A 168 4.69 -1.90 10.33
CA SER A 168 4.21 -3.23 10.01
C SER A 168 4.61 -3.65 8.60
N VAL A 169 4.57 -4.97 8.35
CA VAL A 169 4.90 -5.54 7.05
C VAL A 169 3.68 -6.24 6.45
N VAL A 170 3.48 -6.08 5.15
CA VAL A 170 2.57 -6.93 4.37
C VAL A 170 3.41 -7.82 3.45
N LEU A 171 3.25 -9.12 3.61
CA LEU A 171 3.88 -10.12 2.75
C LEU A 171 2.94 -10.39 1.56
N ASN A 172 3.30 -9.87 0.40
CA ASN A 172 2.50 -9.96 -0.83
C ASN A 172 3.03 -11.02 -1.80
N MET A 173 2.18 -11.42 -2.75
CA MET A 173 2.52 -12.38 -3.80
C MET A 173 3.01 -13.72 -3.24
N VAL A 174 2.39 -14.19 -2.15
CA VAL A 174 2.79 -15.45 -1.53
C VAL A 174 2.20 -16.62 -2.31
N ARG A 175 3.07 -17.49 -2.80
CA ARG A 175 2.71 -18.75 -3.46
C ARG A 175 2.51 -19.86 -2.43
N GLY A 176 1.23 -20.20 -2.17
CA GLY A 176 0.89 -21.23 -1.19
C GLY A 176 1.36 -22.65 -1.57
N ASP A 177 1.56 -22.91 -2.86
CA ASP A 177 2.17 -24.17 -3.34
C ASP A 177 3.67 -24.27 -2.97
N LEU A 178 4.43 -23.19 -3.13
CA LEU A 178 5.83 -23.11 -2.74
C LEU A 178 6.01 -23.11 -1.24
N LEU A 179 5.09 -22.49 -0.51
CA LEU A 179 5.11 -22.51 0.95
C LEU A 179 4.92 -23.93 1.51
N LEU A 180 4.01 -24.73 0.91
CA LEU A 180 3.81 -26.13 1.31
C LEU A 180 4.97 -27.05 0.96
N SER A 181 5.73 -26.76 -0.09
CA SER A 181 6.92 -27.55 -0.45
C SER A 181 8.21 -27.10 0.25
N GLY A 182 8.16 -25.99 1.01
CA GLY A 182 9.36 -25.44 1.66
C GLY A 182 10.28 -24.66 0.70
N ASP A 183 9.79 -24.34 -0.52
CA ASP A 183 10.58 -23.63 -1.55
C ASP A 183 10.51 -22.08 -1.38
N CYS A 184 9.84 -21.59 -0.37
CA CYS A 184 9.86 -20.17 0.02
C CYS A 184 9.79 -20.03 1.54
N LEU A 185 10.23 -18.88 2.05
CA LEU A 185 10.25 -18.60 3.49
C LEU A 185 8.85 -18.59 4.10
N ALA A 186 8.72 -19.25 5.25
CA ALA A 186 7.51 -19.21 6.03
C ALA A 186 7.28 -17.81 6.64
N PRO A 187 6.02 -17.40 6.90
CA PRO A 187 5.71 -16.10 7.48
C PRO A 187 6.43 -15.84 8.82
N GLN A 188 6.64 -16.88 9.62
CA GLN A 188 7.37 -16.80 10.89
C GLN A 188 8.84 -16.46 10.67
N GLU A 189 9.49 -17.10 9.70
CA GLU A 189 10.87 -16.82 9.32
C GLU A 189 11.04 -15.38 8.81
N VAL A 190 10.04 -14.86 8.08
CA VAL A 190 10.03 -13.46 7.63
C VAL A 190 9.95 -12.51 8.82
N VAL A 191 9.11 -12.79 9.82
CA VAL A 191 9.01 -11.98 11.05
C VAL A 191 10.33 -11.98 11.81
N GLU A 192 10.97 -13.14 11.95
CA GLU A 192 12.26 -13.28 12.62
C GLU A 192 13.37 -12.51 11.91
N LEU A 193 13.38 -12.57 10.57
CA LEU A 193 14.35 -11.88 9.73
C LEU A 193 14.20 -10.36 9.82
N LEU A 194 12.99 -9.85 9.64
CA LEU A 194 12.71 -8.42 9.58
C LEU A 194 12.49 -7.77 10.96
N LYS A 195 12.35 -8.57 12.02
CA LYS A 195 12.05 -8.11 13.39
C LYS A 195 10.90 -7.10 13.44
N THR A 196 9.93 -7.28 12.55
CA THR A 196 8.78 -6.40 12.39
C THR A 196 7.53 -7.26 12.17
N PRO A 197 6.42 -6.95 12.85
CA PRO A 197 5.23 -7.79 12.79
C PRO A 197 4.55 -7.73 11.40
N LEU A 198 4.02 -8.87 10.96
CA LEU A 198 3.16 -8.92 9.78
C LEU A 198 1.76 -8.38 10.10
N LEU A 199 1.31 -7.42 9.29
CA LEU A 199 -0.08 -6.97 9.26
C LEU A 199 -0.97 -7.99 8.56
N GLY A 200 -0.44 -8.66 7.53
CA GLY A 200 -1.16 -9.67 6.78
C GLY A 200 -0.34 -10.29 5.66
N ILE A 201 -0.95 -11.31 5.03
CA ILE A 201 -0.40 -12.04 3.89
C ILE A 201 -1.40 -11.98 2.75
N LEU A 202 -0.93 -11.67 1.55
CA LEU A 202 -1.71 -11.68 0.33
C LEU A 202 -1.17 -12.74 -0.64
N PRO A 203 -2.02 -13.63 -1.17
CA PRO A 203 -1.58 -14.64 -2.14
C PRO A 203 -1.26 -14.01 -3.49
N GLU A 204 -0.41 -14.69 -4.27
CA GLU A 204 -0.22 -14.40 -5.68
C GLU A 204 -1.45 -14.88 -6.47
N GLU A 205 -2.43 -13.98 -6.62
CA GLU A 205 -3.68 -14.28 -7.33
C GLU A 205 -4.10 -13.14 -8.24
N TYR A 206 -4.57 -13.51 -9.43
CA TYR A 206 -5.04 -12.56 -10.44
C TYR A 206 -6.17 -11.65 -9.93
N SER A 207 -7.03 -12.16 -9.05
CA SER A 207 -8.10 -11.40 -8.41
C SER A 207 -7.63 -10.22 -7.56
N ILE A 208 -6.40 -10.29 -7.03
CA ILE A 208 -5.77 -9.17 -6.30
C ILE A 208 -5.12 -8.21 -7.30
N LEU A 209 -4.44 -8.73 -8.33
CA LEU A 209 -3.77 -7.92 -9.36
C LEU A 209 -4.77 -7.11 -10.19
N LYS A 210 -5.93 -7.70 -10.54
CA LYS A 210 -6.97 -7.04 -11.34
C LYS A 210 -7.64 -5.87 -10.62
N SER A 211 -7.40 -5.71 -9.31
CA SER A 211 -7.90 -4.60 -8.48
C SER A 211 -9.40 -4.28 -8.66
N ASP A 212 -10.26 -5.32 -8.69
CA ASP A 212 -11.69 -5.04 -8.52
C ASP A 212 -11.95 -4.61 -7.07
N LEU A 213 -11.79 -3.31 -6.82
CA LEU A 213 -11.97 -2.71 -5.50
C LEU A 213 -13.37 -2.98 -4.92
N SER A 214 -14.36 -3.28 -5.79
CA SER A 214 -15.73 -3.59 -5.37
C SER A 214 -15.87 -5.00 -4.80
N ARG A 215 -15.03 -5.95 -5.26
CA ARG A 215 -15.06 -7.37 -4.87
C ARG A 215 -13.69 -7.82 -4.35
N PRO A 216 -13.26 -7.33 -3.17
CA PRO A 216 -11.93 -7.61 -2.65
C PRO A 216 -11.76 -9.09 -2.30
N HIS A 217 -10.56 -9.60 -2.54
CA HIS A 217 -10.16 -10.94 -2.13
C HIS A 217 -10.30 -11.11 -0.59
N PRO A 218 -10.66 -12.32 -0.07
CA PRO A 218 -10.79 -12.56 1.37
C PRO A 218 -9.54 -12.18 2.19
N ALA A 219 -8.34 -12.37 1.64
CA ALA A 219 -7.09 -11.95 2.28
C ALA A 219 -7.03 -10.43 2.48
N VAL A 220 -7.50 -9.63 1.50
CA VAL A 220 -7.59 -8.17 1.61
C VAL A 220 -8.59 -7.75 2.68
N LYS A 221 -9.75 -8.43 2.75
CA LYS A 221 -10.75 -8.17 3.82
C LYS A 221 -10.18 -8.44 5.21
N LEU A 222 -9.43 -9.53 5.35
CA LEU A 222 -8.78 -9.90 6.62
C LEU A 222 -7.68 -8.91 7.00
N LEU A 223 -6.83 -8.52 6.04
CA LEU A 223 -5.79 -7.52 6.24
C LEU A 223 -6.39 -6.18 6.67
N THR A 224 -7.49 -5.74 6.02
CA THR A 224 -8.21 -4.53 6.42
C THR A 224 -8.78 -4.63 7.83
N ALA A 225 -9.33 -5.79 8.21
CA ALA A 225 -9.80 -6.02 9.57
C ALA A 225 -8.67 -5.95 10.60
N ASN A 226 -7.52 -6.56 10.28
CA ASN A 226 -6.32 -6.48 11.13
C ASN A 226 -5.87 -5.03 11.33
N PHE A 227 -5.79 -4.24 10.26
CA PHE A 227 -5.40 -2.84 10.31
C PHE A 227 -6.30 -2.02 11.24
N LEU A 228 -7.63 -2.23 11.15
CA LEU A 228 -8.59 -1.48 11.95
C LEU A 228 -8.68 -1.93 13.41
N THR A 229 -8.40 -3.20 13.70
CA THR A 229 -8.60 -3.78 15.04
C THR A 229 -7.30 -4.05 15.80
N GLY A 230 -6.15 -3.86 15.18
CA GLY A 230 -4.86 -4.23 15.75
C GLY A 230 -4.59 -5.75 15.82
N LYS A 231 -5.55 -6.59 15.36
CA LYS A 231 -5.35 -8.04 15.28
C LYS A 231 -4.33 -8.39 14.19
N ARG A 232 -3.75 -9.59 14.29
CA ARG A 232 -2.70 -10.05 13.35
C ARG A 232 -2.98 -11.48 12.87
N LYS A 233 -4.24 -11.75 12.52
CA LYS A 233 -4.61 -13.05 11.95
C LYS A 233 -4.12 -13.12 10.51
N LEU A 234 -3.33 -14.13 10.18
CA LEU A 234 -2.80 -14.33 8.84
C LEU A 234 -3.77 -15.13 7.98
N TYR A 235 -3.86 -14.78 6.70
CA TYR A 235 -4.64 -15.54 5.72
C TYR A 235 -3.91 -16.83 5.35
N ASP A 236 -4.61 -17.95 5.37
CA ASP A 236 -4.04 -19.24 5.00
C ASP A 236 -4.00 -19.37 3.46
N VAL A 237 -2.84 -19.05 2.88
CA VAL A 237 -2.58 -19.15 1.44
C VAL A 237 -2.42 -20.60 0.97
N THR A 238 -2.24 -21.55 1.90
CA THR A 238 -1.96 -22.96 1.57
C THR A 238 -3.23 -23.78 1.39
N ARG A 239 -4.35 -23.32 1.97
CA ARG A 239 -5.62 -24.04 2.01
C ARG A 239 -6.09 -24.61 0.68
N LYS A 240 -5.93 -23.85 -0.42
CA LYS A 240 -6.37 -24.28 -1.75
C LYS A 240 -5.42 -25.32 -2.41
N TYR A 241 -4.26 -25.54 -1.83
CA TYR A 241 -3.24 -26.48 -2.30
C TYR A 241 -3.16 -27.74 -1.42
N SER A 242 -3.97 -27.83 -0.37
CA SER A 242 -4.05 -28.99 0.56
C SER A 242 -5.00 -30.04 0.02
N GLY A 243 -4.81 -31.31 0.42
CA GLY A 243 -5.63 -32.45 0.02
C GLY A 243 -5.41 -32.91 -1.44
N VAL A 244 -6.21 -33.87 -1.90
CA VAL A 244 -6.06 -34.53 -3.23
C VAL A 244 -6.21 -33.51 -4.37
N VAL A 245 -7.27 -32.71 -4.35
CA VAL A 245 -7.50 -31.65 -5.37
C VAL A 245 -6.39 -30.60 -5.34
N GLY A 246 -5.91 -30.25 -4.15
CA GLY A 246 -4.80 -29.31 -3.97
C GLY A 246 -3.48 -29.87 -4.54
N GLY A 247 -3.26 -31.18 -4.44
CA GLY A 247 -2.10 -31.87 -5.05
C GLY A 247 -2.08 -31.72 -6.56
N ILE A 248 -3.20 -31.93 -7.23
CA ILE A 248 -3.33 -31.75 -8.69
C ILE A 248 -3.05 -30.28 -9.08
N ARG A 249 -3.60 -29.32 -8.35
CA ARG A 249 -3.34 -27.87 -8.59
C ARG A 249 -1.87 -27.51 -8.45
N ARG A 250 -1.15 -28.07 -7.48
CA ARG A 250 0.30 -27.87 -7.31
C ARG A 250 1.07 -28.38 -8.54
N MET A 251 0.71 -29.57 -9.02
CA MET A 251 1.36 -30.20 -10.17
C MET A 251 1.21 -29.34 -11.44
N LEU A 252 -0.02 -28.87 -11.71
CA LEU A 252 -0.32 -28.00 -12.86
C LEU A 252 0.39 -26.61 -12.78
N LYS A 253 0.56 -26.05 -11.59
CA LYS A 253 1.20 -24.72 -11.43
C LYS A 253 2.73 -24.79 -11.48
N ARG A 254 3.34 -25.97 -11.29
CA ARG A 254 4.79 -26.18 -11.44
C ARG A 254 5.21 -26.41 -12.89
N SER A 255 4.27 -26.74 -13.76
CA SER A 255 4.52 -26.99 -15.20
C SER A 255 4.28 -25.75 -16.07
N LEU A 256 3.93 -24.64 -15.49
CA LEU A 256 3.83 -23.30 -16.08
C LEU A 256 4.91 -22.37 -15.53
#